data_2bd9c3d16814d5c7c804a481ff64bcca
#
_entry.id   2bd9c3d16814d5c7c804a481ff64bcca
#
_cell.length_a   1.000
_cell.length_b   1.000
_cell.length_c   1.000
_cell.angle_alpha   90.00
_cell.angle_beta   90.00
_cell.angle_gamma   90.00
#
_symmetry.space_group_name_H-M   'P 1'
#
loop_
_entity.id
_entity.type
_entity.pdbx_description
1 polymer ?
#
loop_
_entity_poly.entity_id
_entity_poly.type
_entity_poly.pdbx_seq_one_letter_code
_entity_poly.pdbx_strand_id
1 'polypeptide(L)'
;MSRVKRFFSMPFGAGITGGLVVGLVGWLAIAAGWIESDPETVATTASATSIPASEPAAAGDALTAGEIYEKAGPAVAFVAAEQSGSTSGSPLGPVPGNGGTATGSGFLIDDAGTILTNAHVVDGSEAVTVKLGEDGETLDAKVVGADDSTDVAVLRVDPTKVQAAPLRIGDSDAATVGDAVVAIGNPFGLDRTVTTGIVSGLQREISAPDGFTISDVIQTDAAINPGNSGGPLISSAGEVLGINSQIATAGGGGSVGVGFAVPINTAQSVADQILDDGQADHAFIGISGADLTPQIADVLNLDLSEGALIQDVTPGSPADDAGLKVGDATMSVDGNEIRVGGDVITAVDGEPVTGMDDVVAAVNRKVPGDKLTLEISRGGEPKTVELTLADRPAKPGS
;
A
#
# COMPACT_ATOMS: atom_id res chain seq x y z
N MET A 1 62.57 11.73 -4.99
CA MET A 1 62.07 10.86 -6.07
C MET A 1 60.98 9.87 -5.65
N SER A 2 60.56 9.78 -4.38
CA SER A 2 59.56 8.76 -3.93
C SER A 2 58.10 9.20 -3.90
N ARG A 3 57.80 10.48 -3.97
CA ARG A 3 56.37 10.97 -3.97
C ARG A 3 55.71 10.98 -5.33
N VAL A 4 56.46 11.09 -6.41
CA VAL A 4 55.93 11.11 -7.77
C VAL A 4 55.52 9.69 -8.25
N LYS A 5 56.25 8.65 -7.83
CA LYS A 5 55.93 7.25 -8.16
C LYS A 5 54.62 6.74 -7.53
N ARG A 6 54.13 7.32 -6.39
CA ARG A 6 52.87 6.92 -5.75
C ARG A 6 51.62 7.57 -6.38
N PHE A 7 51.78 8.68 -7.11
CA PHE A 7 50.69 9.35 -7.77
C PHE A 7 50.21 8.58 -9.02
N PHE A 8 51.14 7.90 -9.71
CA PHE A 8 50.84 7.10 -10.89
C PHE A 8 50.30 5.69 -10.61
N SER A 9 50.24 5.27 -9.37
CA SER A 9 49.72 3.95 -8.98
C SER A 9 48.29 3.98 -8.42
N MET A 10 47.61 5.12 -8.41
CA MET A 10 46.22 5.25 -8.01
C MET A 10 45.33 5.32 -9.28
N PRO A 11 44.18 4.62 -9.28
CA PRO A 11 43.28 4.61 -10.47
C PRO A 11 42.80 6.00 -10.90
N PHE A 12 42.81 6.98 -10.00
CA PHE A 12 42.46 8.38 -10.30
C PHE A 12 43.56 9.13 -11.11
N GLY A 13 44.83 8.81 -10.91
CA GLY A 13 45.93 9.44 -11.63
C GLY A 13 46.00 8.96 -13.09
N ALA A 14 45.62 7.72 -13.36
CA ALA A 14 45.65 7.15 -14.70
C ALA A 14 44.52 7.71 -15.59
N GLY A 15 43.38 8.10 -15.03
CA GLY A 15 42.28 8.70 -15.77
C GLY A 15 42.57 10.13 -16.26
N ILE A 16 43.21 10.94 -15.42
CA ILE A 16 43.57 12.33 -15.76
C ILE A 16 44.68 12.40 -16.83
N THR A 17 45.67 11.52 -16.71
CA THR A 17 46.76 11.47 -17.73
C THR A 17 46.30 10.92 -19.07
N GLY A 18 45.35 9.94 -19.07
CA GLY A 18 44.75 9.43 -20.31
C GLY A 18 43.91 10.49 -21.03
N GLY A 19 43.10 11.25 -20.31
CA GLY A 19 42.30 12.34 -20.88
C GLY A 19 43.14 13.49 -21.48
N LEU A 20 44.23 13.87 -20.80
CA LEU A 20 45.13 14.91 -21.30
C LEU A 20 45.90 14.49 -22.57
N VAL A 21 46.30 13.22 -22.65
CA VAL A 21 47.01 12.71 -23.85
C VAL A 21 46.06 12.66 -25.06
N VAL A 22 44.82 12.17 -24.85
CA VAL A 22 43.83 12.13 -25.95
C VAL A 22 43.42 13.54 -26.39
N GLY A 23 43.27 14.48 -25.45
CA GLY A 23 43.01 15.89 -25.79
C GLY A 23 44.15 16.56 -26.56
N LEU A 24 45.41 16.28 -26.20
CA LEU A 24 46.58 16.85 -26.86
C LEU A 24 46.79 16.25 -28.26
N VAL A 25 46.55 14.95 -28.46
CA VAL A 25 46.60 14.28 -29.76
C VAL A 25 45.47 14.79 -30.67
N GLY A 26 44.26 14.97 -30.14
CA GLY A 26 43.13 15.55 -30.87
C GLY A 26 43.42 16.98 -31.31
N TRP A 27 44.00 17.83 -30.45
CA TRP A 27 44.36 19.21 -30.77
C TRP A 27 45.50 19.29 -31.80
N LEU A 28 46.50 18.40 -31.68
CA LEU A 28 47.58 18.30 -32.69
C LEU A 28 47.07 17.81 -34.04
N ALA A 29 46.11 16.92 -34.11
CA ALA A 29 45.51 16.46 -35.37
C ALA A 29 44.73 17.58 -36.09
N ILE A 30 44.04 18.42 -35.31
CA ILE A 30 43.35 19.61 -35.83
C ILE A 30 44.36 20.67 -36.28
N ALA A 31 45.40 20.93 -35.48
CA ALA A 31 46.45 21.91 -35.81
C ALA A 31 47.34 21.49 -36.98
N ALA A 32 47.47 20.19 -37.23
CA ALA A 32 48.21 19.65 -38.36
C ALA A 32 47.39 19.53 -39.67
N GLY A 33 46.10 19.91 -39.65
CA GLY A 33 45.23 19.86 -40.82
C GLY A 33 44.83 18.43 -41.25
N TRP A 34 44.94 17.45 -40.33
CA TRP A 34 44.57 16.06 -40.62
C TRP A 34 43.06 15.80 -40.47
N ILE A 35 42.35 16.77 -39.89
CA ILE A 35 40.89 16.77 -39.79
C ILE A 35 40.43 18.09 -40.38
N GLU A 36 40.02 18.08 -41.64
CA GLU A 36 39.30 19.19 -42.25
C GLU A 36 37.91 19.24 -41.60
N SER A 37 37.65 20.29 -40.85
CA SER A 37 36.31 20.64 -40.41
C SER A 37 35.66 21.46 -41.53
N ASP A 38 35.07 20.77 -42.48
CA ASP A 38 34.10 21.41 -43.36
C ASP A 38 32.85 21.75 -42.50
N PRO A 39 32.48 23.02 -42.46
CA PRO A 39 31.19 23.39 -41.86
C PRO A 39 30.08 23.13 -42.88
N GLU A 40 29.88 21.88 -43.30
CA GLU A 40 28.59 21.54 -43.87
C GLU A 40 27.54 21.62 -42.77
N THR A 41 26.84 22.73 -42.79
CA THR A 41 25.56 22.90 -42.12
C THR A 41 24.61 21.84 -42.67
N VAL A 42 24.64 20.65 -42.12
CA VAL A 42 23.55 19.69 -42.28
C VAL A 42 22.35 20.32 -41.58
N ALA A 43 21.60 21.11 -42.34
CA ALA A 43 20.24 21.46 -41.97
C ALA A 43 19.44 20.15 -41.99
N THR A 44 19.53 19.38 -40.87
CA THR A 44 18.59 18.34 -40.58
C THR A 44 17.25 19.04 -40.33
N THR A 45 16.48 19.19 -41.39
CA THR A 45 15.02 19.39 -41.24
C THR A 45 14.48 18.13 -40.61
N ALA A 46 14.66 18.01 -39.31
CA ALA A 46 13.77 17.17 -38.53
C ALA A 46 12.39 17.80 -38.72
N SER A 47 11.60 17.23 -39.63
CA SER A 47 10.16 17.37 -39.58
C SER A 47 9.78 16.82 -38.18
N ALA A 48 9.70 17.73 -37.21
CA ALA A 48 9.00 17.47 -35.99
C ALA A 48 7.55 17.21 -36.44
N THR A 49 7.20 15.94 -36.59
CA THR A 49 5.81 15.52 -36.56
C THR A 49 5.36 15.98 -35.18
N SER A 50 4.76 17.16 -35.13
CA SER A 50 4.04 17.61 -33.96
C SER A 50 2.98 16.53 -33.73
N ILE A 51 3.20 15.66 -32.74
CA ILE A 51 2.11 14.92 -32.13
C ILE A 51 1.16 16.05 -31.73
N PRO A 52 -0.07 16.09 -32.25
CA PRO A 52 -1.03 17.07 -31.77
C PRO A 52 -1.07 16.84 -30.25
N ALA A 53 -0.74 17.88 -29.48
CA ALA A 53 -1.03 17.86 -28.07
C ALA A 53 -2.51 17.51 -28.01
N SER A 54 -2.83 16.34 -27.47
CA SER A 54 -4.23 16.00 -27.16
C SER A 54 -4.71 17.20 -26.36
N GLU A 55 -5.68 17.92 -26.88
CA GLU A 55 -6.37 18.91 -26.04
C GLU A 55 -6.70 18.17 -24.76
N PRO A 56 -6.37 18.71 -23.59
CA PRO A 56 -6.82 18.11 -22.35
C PRO A 56 -8.32 17.92 -22.50
N ALA A 57 -8.80 16.67 -22.37
CA ALA A 57 -10.21 16.37 -22.37
C ALA A 57 -10.88 17.43 -21.51
N ALA A 58 -11.92 18.07 -22.01
CA ALA A 58 -12.54 19.22 -21.39
C ALA A 58 -12.62 18.96 -19.89
N ALA A 59 -11.89 19.76 -19.11
CA ALA A 59 -11.88 19.68 -17.65
C ALA A 59 -13.27 20.17 -17.18
N GLY A 60 -14.27 19.29 -17.31
CA GLY A 60 -15.54 19.43 -16.64
C GLY A 60 -15.28 19.03 -15.19
N ASP A 61 -15.39 19.98 -14.30
CA ASP A 61 -15.51 19.84 -12.85
C ASP A 61 -14.33 19.24 -12.05
N ALA A 62 -13.18 18.94 -12.67
CA ALA A 62 -11.99 18.47 -11.95
C ALA A 62 -11.37 19.62 -11.14
N LEU A 63 -11.24 19.41 -9.82
CA LEU A 63 -10.64 20.36 -8.90
C LEU A 63 -9.10 20.32 -9.01
N THR A 64 -8.46 21.46 -8.89
CA THR A 64 -7.02 21.56 -8.68
C THR A 64 -6.62 21.09 -7.28
N ALA A 65 -5.36 20.70 -7.09
CA ALA A 65 -4.85 20.33 -5.76
C ALA A 65 -5.03 21.45 -4.71
N GLY A 66 -4.91 22.72 -5.13
CA GLY A 66 -5.16 23.86 -4.26
C GLY A 66 -6.62 23.96 -3.81
N GLU A 67 -7.57 23.78 -4.75
CA GLU A 67 -9.00 23.80 -4.43
C GLU A 67 -9.41 22.60 -3.55
N ILE A 68 -8.81 21.41 -3.77
CA ILE A 68 -9.00 20.25 -2.91
C ILE A 68 -8.48 20.54 -1.50
N TYR A 69 -7.26 21.10 -1.39
CA TYR A 69 -6.69 21.49 -0.12
C TYR A 69 -7.54 22.49 0.66
N GLU A 70 -8.05 23.52 -0.01
CA GLU A 70 -8.91 24.53 0.61
C GLU A 70 -10.24 23.95 1.11
N LYS A 71 -10.84 23.03 0.34
CA LYS A 71 -12.12 22.41 0.68
C LYS A 71 -12.01 21.30 1.71
N ALA A 72 -11.05 20.40 1.52
CA ALA A 72 -10.90 19.19 2.35
C ALA A 72 -10.07 19.45 3.62
N GLY A 73 -9.10 20.35 3.54
CA GLY A 73 -8.17 20.60 4.63
C GLY A 73 -8.81 20.87 6.00
N PRO A 74 -9.89 21.66 6.14
CA PRO A 74 -10.53 21.87 7.43
C PRO A 74 -11.03 20.59 8.12
N ALA A 75 -11.36 19.55 7.35
CA ALA A 75 -11.82 18.25 7.85
C ALA A 75 -10.68 17.25 8.10
N VAL A 76 -9.44 17.58 7.71
CA VAL A 76 -8.27 16.74 8.00
C VAL A 76 -7.74 17.08 9.39
N ALA A 77 -7.65 16.04 10.23
CA ALA A 77 -7.23 16.13 11.61
C ALA A 77 -5.75 15.76 11.79
N PHE A 78 -5.10 16.42 12.71
CA PHE A 78 -3.93 15.90 13.41
C PHE A 78 -4.42 14.94 14.49
N VAL A 79 -3.83 13.76 14.58
CA VAL A 79 -4.13 12.74 15.60
C VAL A 79 -2.88 12.56 16.46
N ALA A 80 -3.03 12.69 17.77
CA ALA A 80 -1.98 12.42 18.75
C ALA A 80 -2.47 11.37 19.75
N ALA A 81 -1.74 10.28 19.85
CA ALA A 81 -2.04 9.13 20.70
C ALA A 81 -0.94 8.99 21.77
N GLU A 82 -1.30 9.16 23.03
CA GLU A 82 -0.39 9.00 24.16
C GLU A 82 -0.25 7.51 24.48
N GLN A 83 0.96 6.98 24.31
CA GLN A 83 1.25 5.58 24.60
C GLN A 83 1.72 5.41 26.04
N SER A 84 1.24 4.37 26.72
CA SER A 84 1.75 3.95 28.00
C SER A 84 3.26 3.71 27.94
N GLY A 85 4.00 4.30 28.87
CA GLY A 85 5.45 4.09 28.95
C GLY A 85 5.78 2.63 29.16
N SER A 86 6.14 1.91 28.10
CA SER A 86 6.70 0.57 28.25
C SER A 86 8.04 0.67 28.98
N THR A 87 8.16 0.00 30.11
CA THR A 87 9.43 -0.22 30.80
C THR A 87 10.31 -1.06 29.88
N SER A 88 11.11 -0.41 29.07
CA SER A 88 12.14 -1.09 28.29
C SER A 88 13.14 -1.67 29.28
N GLY A 89 13.22 -3.00 29.34
CA GLY A 89 14.16 -3.71 30.22
C GLY A 89 15.60 -3.42 29.82
N SER A 90 16.16 -2.38 30.40
CA SER A 90 17.61 -2.15 30.36
C SER A 90 18.32 -3.11 31.27
N PRO A 91 19.50 -3.66 30.93
CA PRO A 91 20.33 -4.49 31.83
C PRO A 91 20.74 -3.77 33.14
N LEU A 92 20.49 -2.46 33.25
CA LEU A 92 20.79 -1.61 34.41
C LEU A 92 19.57 -1.31 35.31
N GLY A 93 18.43 -1.99 35.09
CA GLY A 93 17.19 -1.81 35.85
C GLY A 93 16.10 -1.07 35.06
N PRO A 94 14.84 -1.08 35.55
CA PRO A 94 13.74 -0.41 34.86
C PRO A 94 13.98 1.10 34.84
N VAL A 95 14.26 1.63 33.66
CA VAL A 95 14.22 3.08 33.42
C VAL A 95 12.76 3.40 33.10
N PRO A 96 12.09 4.34 33.81
CA PRO A 96 10.79 4.81 33.38
C PRO A 96 10.93 5.36 31.96
N GLY A 97 10.37 4.64 30.96
CA GLY A 97 10.26 5.14 29.61
C GLY A 97 9.36 6.37 29.67
N ASN A 98 9.80 7.51 29.14
CA ASN A 98 8.89 8.57 28.80
C ASN A 98 7.91 7.96 27.80
N GLY A 99 6.63 7.94 28.15
CA GLY A 99 5.57 7.55 27.24
C GLY A 99 5.76 8.31 25.93
N GLY A 100 5.82 7.60 24.82
CA GLY A 100 5.92 8.22 23.49
C GLY A 100 4.54 8.73 23.08
N THR A 101 4.52 9.78 22.28
CA THR A 101 3.29 10.19 21.57
C THR A 101 3.42 9.70 20.14
N ALA A 102 2.55 8.79 19.72
CA ALA A 102 2.38 8.47 18.31
C ALA A 102 1.57 9.60 17.66
N THR A 103 1.93 9.97 16.44
CA THR A 103 1.24 11.04 15.71
C THR A 103 0.93 10.59 14.30
N GLY A 104 -0.22 11.02 13.80
CA GLY A 104 -0.69 10.77 12.45
C GLY A 104 -1.74 11.79 12.03
N SER A 105 -2.47 11.44 11.00
CA SER A 105 -3.61 12.19 10.49
C SER A 105 -4.89 11.40 10.63
N GLY A 106 -6.00 12.07 10.45
CA GLY A 106 -7.33 11.49 10.30
C GLY A 106 -8.20 12.42 9.48
N PHE A 107 -9.43 12.04 9.23
CA PHE A 107 -10.39 12.92 8.57
C PHE A 107 -11.82 12.65 9.00
N LEU A 108 -12.62 13.71 9.05
CA LEU A 108 -14.02 13.70 9.44
C LEU A 108 -14.89 13.14 8.30
N ILE A 109 -15.76 12.18 8.62
CA ILE A 109 -16.62 11.51 7.63
C ILE A 109 -18.11 11.80 7.81
N ASP A 110 -18.54 12.28 8.99
CA ASP A 110 -19.95 12.58 9.26
C ASP A 110 -20.14 13.74 10.22
N ASP A 111 -21.37 14.21 10.31
CA ASP A 111 -21.77 15.28 11.26
C ASP A 111 -21.87 14.79 12.72
N ALA A 112 -21.73 13.50 12.98
CA ALA A 112 -21.71 12.92 14.33
C ALA A 112 -20.32 12.99 14.98
N GLY A 113 -19.32 13.52 14.28
CA GLY A 113 -17.94 13.64 14.75
C GLY A 113 -17.14 12.34 14.63
N THR A 114 -17.47 11.52 13.64
CA THR A 114 -16.69 10.33 13.31
C THR A 114 -15.48 10.68 12.48
N ILE A 115 -14.31 10.21 12.91
CA ILE A 115 -13.02 10.43 12.24
C ILE A 115 -12.43 9.06 11.92
N LEU A 116 -11.99 8.88 10.68
CA LEU A 116 -11.20 7.74 10.26
C LEU A 116 -9.70 8.06 10.37
N THR A 117 -8.92 7.07 10.77
CA THR A 117 -7.45 7.09 10.80
C THR A 117 -6.90 5.67 10.63
N ASN A 118 -5.59 5.49 10.68
CA ASN A 118 -5.00 4.15 10.72
C ASN A 118 -5.00 3.55 12.13
N ALA A 119 -5.13 2.21 12.21
CA ALA A 119 -5.08 1.47 13.48
C ALA A 119 -3.72 1.66 14.18
N HIS A 120 -2.60 1.55 13.44
CA HIS A 120 -1.26 1.73 14.00
C HIS A 120 -1.00 3.12 14.60
N VAL A 121 -1.78 4.15 14.24
CA VAL A 121 -1.66 5.50 14.83
C VAL A 121 -2.17 5.52 16.26
N VAL A 122 -3.17 4.71 16.59
CA VAL A 122 -3.83 4.70 17.90
C VAL A 122 -3.55 3.44 18.72
N ASP A 123 -2.77 2.51 18.17
CA ASP A 123 -2.44 1.25 18.85
C ASP A 123 -1.76 1.47 20.21
N GLY A 124 -2.25 0.74 21.22
CA GLY A 124 -1.72 0.79 22.59
C GLY A 124 -1.84 2.15 23.29
N SER A 125 -2.66 3.08 22.78
CA SER A 125 -2.83 4.40 23.37
C SER A 125 -3.76 4.39 24.59
N GLU A 126 -3.40 5.17 25.64
CA GLU A 126 -4.26 5.43 26.79
C GLU A 126 -5.21 6.62 26.54
N ALA A 127 -4.77 7.59 25.76
CA ALA A 127 -5.55 8.76 25.41
C ALA A 127 -5.25 9.18 23.97
N VAL A 128 -6.29 9.59 23.26
CA VAL A 128 -6.18 10.12 21.90
C VAL A 128 -6.77 11.51 21.88
N THR A 129 -6.06 12.43 21.24
CA THR A 129 -6.57 13.79 20.97
C THR A 129 -6.50 14.06 19.47
N VAL A 130 -7.41 14.89 18.99
CA VAL A 130 -7.44 15.33 17.60
C VAL A 130 -7.56 16.84 17.51
N LYS A 131 -6.97 17.40 16.44
CA LYS A 131 -7.12 18.80 16.10
C LYS A 131 -7.52 18.91 14.64
N LEU A 132 -8.74 19.39 14.39
CA LEU A 132 -9.28 19.62 13.04
C LEU A 132 -8.90 21.00 12.53
N GLY A 133 -8.35 21.05 11.33
CA GLY A 133 -7.91 22.33 10.73
C GLY A 133 -6.70 22.96 11.42
N GLU A 134 -6.33 24.15 11.00
CA GLU A 134 -5.17 24.90 11.55
C GLU A 134 -5.51 25.58 12.89
N ASP A 135 -6.68 26.25 12.93
CA ASP A 135 -7.14 27.04 14.07
C ASP A 135 -8.07 26.26 15.01
N GLY A 136 -8.30 24.96 14.76
CA GLY A 136 -9.19 24.14 15.57
C GLY A 136 -8.67 23.94 17.00
N GLU A 137 -9.57 23.74 17.94
CA GLU A 137 -9.23 23.32 19.29
C GLU A 137 -8.76 21.86 19.29
N THR A 138 -7.88 21.51 20.23
CA THR A 138 -7.56 20.10 20.51
C THR A 138 -8.74 19.49 21.27
N LEU A 139 -9.29 18.42 20.73
CA LEU A 139 -10.43 17.69 21.26
C LEU A 139 -10.00 16.33 21.75
N ASP A 140 -10.53 15.89 22.88
CA ASP A 140 -10.42 14.50 23.29
C ASP A 140 -11.21 13.64 22.30
N ALA A 141 -10.58 12.57 21.83
CA ALA A 141 -11.16 11.61 20.92
C ALA A 141 -11.29 10.24 21.59
N LYS A 142 -12.48 9.66 21.52
CA LYS A 142 -12.69 8.29 21.96
C LYS A 142 -12.35 7.34 20.80
N VAL A 143 -11.45 6.40 21.00
CA VAL A 143 -11.31 5.26 20.09
C VAL A 143 -12.56 4.39 20.23
N VAL A 144 -13.36 4.31 19.15
CA VAL A 144 -14.55 3.46 19.09
C VAL A 144 -14.12 2.02 18.90
N GLY A 145 -13.19 1.79 17.97
CA GLY A 145 -12.52 0.53 17.70
C GLY A 145 -11.40 0.73 16.71
N ALA A 146 -10.55 -0.27 16.58
CA ALA A 146 -9.46 -0.35 15.63
C ALA A 146 -9.37 -1.77 15.09
N ASP A 147 -9.00 -1.88 13.83
CA ASP A 147 -8.80 -3.12 13.10
C ASP A 147 -7.40 -3.16 12.52
N ASP A 148 -6.54 -3.98 13.12
CA ASP A 148 -5.15 -4.13 12.70
C ASP A 148 -5.03 -4.87 11.36
N SER A 149 -6.03 -5.66 11.00
CA SER A 149 -6.06 -6.45 9.75
C SER A 149 -6.23 -5.60 8.51
N THR A 150 -6.89 -4.45 8.62
CA THR A 150 -7.06 -3.48 7.52
C THR A 150 -6.34 -2.17 7.79
N ASP A 151 -5.72 -2.02 8.97
CA ASP A 151 -5.09 -0.78 9.41
C ASP A 151 -6.08 0.41 9.46
N VAL A 152 -7.32 0.17 9.91
CA VAL A 152 -8.37 1.18 10.03
C VAL A 152 -8.78 1.37 11.49
N ALA A 153 -8.90 2.61 11.93
CA ALA A 153 -9.46 2.94 13.24
C ALA A 153 -10.55 4.02 13.13
N VAL A 154 -11.52 3.92 14.01
CA VAL A 154 -12.64 4.84 14.14
C VAL A 154 -12.53 5.61 15.45
N LEU A 155 -12.49 6.93 15.33
CA LEU A 155 -12.50 7.85 16.47
C LEU A 155 -13.82 8.61 16.52
N ARG A 156 -14.20 9.03 17.73
CA ARG A 156 -15.37 9.86 17.97
C ARG A 156 -15.00 11.06 18.80
N VAL A 157 -15.35 12.26 18.32
CA VAL A 157 -15.23 13.52 19.05
C VAL A 157 -16.61 14.12 19.35
N ASP A 158 -16.65 15.11 20.24
CA ASP A 158 -17.87 15.88 20.50
C ASP A 158 -18.25 16.69 19.24
N PRO A 159 -19.35 16.35 18.55
CA PRO A 159 -19.72 17.01 17.31
C PRO A 159 -20.06 18.50 17.48
N THR A 160 -20.43 18.92 18.69
CA THR A 160 -20.75 20.35 18.96
C THR A 160 -19.54 21.26 18.92
N LYS A 161 -18.33 20.67 18.97
CA LYS A 161 -17.05 21.39 18.89
C LYS A 161 -16.42 21.32 17.50
N VAL A 162 -16.99 20.55 16.60
CA VAL A 162 -16.51 20.42 15.22
C VAL A 162 -17.09 21.54 14.37
N GLN A 163 -16.23 22.29 13.67
CA GLN A 163 -16.65 23.38 12.79
C GLN A 163 -16.45 23.04 11.31
N ALA A 164 -15.77 21.95 11.01
CA ALA A 164 -15.52 21.49 9.64
C ALA A 164 -16.70 20.69 9.10
N ALA A 165 -16.96 20.79 7.79
CA ALA A 165 -17.86 19.89 7.10
C ALA A 165 -17.17 18.54 6.84
N PRO A 166 -17.89 17.41 6.91
CA PRO A 166 -17.35 16.09 6.58
C PRO A 166 -16.83 16.02 5.15
N LEU A 167 -15.84 15.17 4.90
CA LEU A 167 -15.37 14.87 3.55
C LEU A 167 -16.41 14.02 2.80
N ARG A 168 -16.49 14.24 1.50
CA ARG A 168 -17.26 13.37 0.62
C ARG A 168 -16.51 12.06 0.42
N ILE A 169 -17.17 10.97 0.72
CA ILE A 169 -16.68 9.64 0.48
C ILE A 169 -16.93 9.29 -0.99
N GLY A 170 -15.93 8.79 -1.68
CA GLY A 170 -16.01 8.34 -3.06
C GLY A 170 -16.23 6.84 -3.16
N ASP A 171 -15.90 6.29 -4.32
CA ASP A 171 -15.95 4.87 -4.62
C ASP A 171 -14.56 4.42 -5.08
N SER A 172 -13.86 3.65 -4.24
CA SER A 172 -12.53 3.15 -4.56
C SER A 172 -12.51 2.11 -5.68
N ASP A 173 -13.63 1.40 -5.92
CA ASP A 173 -13.73 0.39 -6.97
C ASP A 173 -13.87 1.04 -8.36
N ALA A 174 -14.29 2.31 -8.40
CA ALA A 174 -14.34 3.09 -9.63
C ALA A 174 -12.99 3.74 -10.01
N ALA A 175 -11.99 3.67 -9.13
CA ALA A 175 -10.67 4.24 -9.40
C ALA A 175 -9.96 3.53 -10.55
N THR A 176 -9.23 4.28 -11.37
CA THR A 176 -8.46 3.74 -12.48
C THR A 176 -6.98 4.18 -12.40
N VAL A 177 -6.09 3.33 -12.91
CA VAL A 177 -4.66 3.68 -13.00
C VAL A 177 -4.49 4.90 -13.90
N GLY A 178 -3.82 5.93 -13.38
CA GLY A 178 -3.64 7.21 -14.05
C GLY A 178 -4.53 8.33 -13.50
N ASP A 179 -5.54 8.03 -12.66
CA ASP A 179 -6.37 9.05 -12.04
C ASP A 179 -5.55 9.95 -11.13
N ALA A 180 -5.75 11.26 -11.26
CA ALA A 180 -5.07 12.24 -10.42
C ALA A 180 -5.59 12.19 -8.98
N VAL A 181 -4.66 12.14 -8.02
CA VAL A 181 -4.96 12.08 -6.59
C VAL A 181 -4.14 13.09 -5.79
N VAL A 182 -4.70 13.46 -4.66
CA VAL A 182 -4.10 14.37 -3.67
C VAL A 182 -4.12 13.68 -2.32
N ALA A 183 -2.94 13.50 -1.72
CA ALA A 183 -2.81 13.04 -0.35
C ALA A 183 -2.66 14.24 0.59
N ILE A 184 -3.48 14.29 1.63
CA ILE A 184 -3.42 15.35 2.65
C ILE A 184 -3.10 14.71 3.99
N GLY A 185 -2.21 15.37 4.76
CA GLY A 185 -1.89 15.01 6.11
C GLY A 185 -1.67 16.24 6.99
N ASN A 186 -1.63 16.03 8.29
CA ASN A 186 -1.34 17.08 9.28
C ASN A 186 -0.29 16.58 10.28
N PRO A 187 0.98 16.42 9.84
CA PRO A 187 2.01 15.72 10.62
C PRO A 187 2.37 16.35 11.96
N PHE A 188 2.12 17.66 12.13
CA PHE A 188 2.58 18.40 13.33
C PHE A 188 1.46 19.21 13.98
N GLY A 189 0.23 19.15 13.47
CA GLY A 189 -0.88 19.95 13.98
C GLY A 189 -0.72 21.47 13.76
N LEU A 190 0.25 21.89 12.96
CA LEU A 190 0.55 23.29 12.64
C LEU A 190 0.16 23.60 11.21
N ASP A 191 0.86 22.99 10.24
CA ASP A 191 0.63 23.17 8.82
C ASP A 191 0.30 21.82 8.19
N ARG A 192 -0.81 21.76 7.47
CA ARG A 192 -1.17 20.56 6.68
C ARG A 192 -0.21 20.41 5.52
N THR A 193 0.17 19.17 5.26
CA THR A 193 0.99 18.79 4.10
C THR A 193 0.07 18.26 3.00
N VAL A 194 0.26 18.74 1.80
CA VAL A 194 -0.41 18.25 0.60
C VAL A 194 0.63 17.71 -0.38
N THR A 195 0.39 16.53 -0.92
CA THR A 195 1.18 15.96 -2.00
C THR A 195 0.26 15.50 -3.12
N THR A 196 0.74 15.53 -4.35
CA THR A 196 -0.03 15.16 -5.53
C THR A 196 0.65 14.04 -6.27
N GLY A 197 -0.15 13.21 -6.92
CA GLY A 197 0.30 12.12 -7.74
C GLY A 197 -0.85 11.53 -8.54
N ILE A 198 -0.70 10.29 -8.92
CA ILE A 198 -1.72 9.51 -9.62
C ILE A 198 -1.95 8.17 -8.89
N VAL A 199 -3.03 7.50 -9.21
CA VAL A 199 -3.19 6.07 -8.96
C VAL A 199 -2.18 5.35 -9.84
N SER A 200 -1.13 4.77 -9.24
CA SER A 200 -0.04 4.08 -9.95
C SER A 200 -0.32 2.59 -10.15
N GLY A 201 -1.18 2.01 -9.34
CA GLY A 201 -1.60 0.62 -9.39
C GLY A 201 -2.78 0.36 -8.48
N LEU A 202 -3.52 -0.69 -8.78
CA LEU A 202 -4.66 -1.18 -8.02
C LEU A 202 -4.43 -2.65 -7.69
N GLN A 203 -5.25 -3.20 -6.79
CA GLN A 203 -5.18 -4.60 -6.39
C GLN A 203 -3.78 -5.00 -5.92
N ARG A 204 -3.16 -4.12 -5.10
CA ARG A 204 -1.88 -4.43 -4.46
C ARG A 204 -2.12 -5.04 -3.10
N GLU A 205 -1.15 -5.80 -2.65
CA GLU A 205 -1.12 -6.38 -1.33
C GLU A 205 -0.02 -5.76 -0.49
N ILE A 206 -0.33 -5.46 0.77
CA ILE A 206 0.66 -5.04 1.76
C ILE A 206 0.46 -5.83 3.05
N SER A 207 1.53 -5.99 3.84
CA SER A 207 1.43 -6.64 5.14
C SER A 207 0.75 -5.71 6.14
N ALA A 208 -0.26 -6.21 6.83
CA ALA A 208 -0.92 -5.55 7.95
C ALA A 208 -0.07 -5.63 9.24
N PRO A 209 -0.36 -4.78 10.25
CA PRO A 209 0.34 -4.82 11.55
C PRO A 209 0.26 -6.16 12.28
N ASP A 210 -0.85 -6.87 12.15
CA ASP A 210 -1.09 -8.20 12.76
C ASP A 210 -0.42 -9.35 11.99
N GLY A 211 0.18 -9.07 10.83
CA GLY A 211 0.88 -10.04 9.97
C GLY A 211 0.00 -10.70 8.91
N PHE A 212 -1.26 -10.32 8.81
CA PHE A 212 -2.12 -10.67 7.67
C PHE A 212 -1.84 -9.76 6.47
N THR A 213 -2.60 -9.92 5.42
CA THR A 213 -2.48 -9.15 4.18
C THR A 213 -3.65 -8.19 4.05
N ILE A 214 -3.36 -6.91 3.82
CA ILE A 214 -4.35 -5.94 3.34
C ILE A 214 -4.36 -6.04 1.82
N SER A 215 -5.48 -6.49 1.27
CA SER A 215 -5.67 -6.64 -0.17
C SER A 215 -6.27 -5.37 -0.78
N ASP A 216 -6.25 -5.32 -2.12
CA ASP A 216 -6.87 -4.28 -2.94
C ASP A 216 -6.34 -2.86 -2.69
N VAL A 217 -5.18 -2.69 -2.02
CA VAL A 217 -4.66 -1.36 -1.73
C VAL A 217 -4.35 -0.57 -3.00
N ILE A 218 -4.60 0.74 -2.91
CA ILE A 218 -4.31 1.69 -3.96
C ILE A 218 -2.84 2.09 -3.85
N GLN A 219 -2.06 1.86 -4.91
CA GLN A 219 -0.70 2.37 -5.03
C GLN A 219 -0.73 3.75 -5.65
N THR A 220 0.06 4.69 -5.11
CA THR A 220 0.21 6.06 -5.63
C THR A 220 1.67 6.50 -5.60
N ASP A 221 2.03 7.42 -6.50
CA ASP A 221 3.31 8.14 -6.47
C ASP A 221 3.22 9.48 -5.72
N ALA A 222 2.01 9.87 -5.25
CA ALA A 222 1.90 10.93 -4.26
C ALA A 222 2.78 10.60 -3.05
N ALA A 223 3.58 11.57 -2.59
CA ALA A 223 4.54 11.30 -1.53
C ALA A 223 3.83 11.03 -0.20
N ILE A 224 3.80 9.77 0.23
CA ILE A 224 3.32 9.36 1.55
C ILE A 224 4.53 9.28 2.49
N ASN A 225 4.47 10.01 3.60
CA ASN A 225 5.54 10.13 4.59
C ASN A 225 4.95 10.07 6.01
N PRO A 226 5.78 9.89 7.07
CA PRO A 226 5.33 10.03 8.44
C PRO A 226 4.53 11.31 8.65
N GLY A 227 3.29 11.16 9.14
CA GLY A 227 2.36 12.23 9.34
C GLY A 227 1.24 12.36 8.30
N ASN A 228 1.37 11.77 7.10
CA ASN A 228 0.24 11.62 6.18
C ASN A 228 -0.59 10.37 6.48
N SER A 229 -0.02 9.39 7.20
CA SER A 229 -0.70 8.16 7.59
C SER A 229 -1.98 8.48 8.36
N GLY A 230 -3.08 7.85 7.98
CA GLY A 230 -4.42 8.10 8.48
C GLY A 230 -5.16 9.26 7.80
N GLY A 231 -4.46 10.08 7.02
CA GLY A 231 -5.09 11.14 6.22
C GLY A 231 -5.71 10.61 4.93
N PRO A 232 -6.55 11.43 4.25
CA PRO A 232 -7.26 11.03 3.06
C PRO A 232 -6.37 11.04 1.80
N LEU A 233 -6.61 10.08 0.91
CA LEU A 233 -6.27 10.15 -0.51
C LEU A 233 -7.52 10.59 -1.27
N ILE A 234 -7.45 11.73 -1.96
CA ILE A 234 -8.62 12.40 -2.55
C ILE A 234 -8.49 12.45 -4.07
N SER A 235 -9.57 12.13 -4.79
CA SER A 235 -9.67 12.22 -6.24
C SER A 235 -9.76 13.66 -6.74
N SER A 236 -9.60 13.88 -8.03
CA SER A 236 -9.85 15.17 -8.68
C SER A 236 -11.30 15.65 -8.59
N ALA A 237 -12.26 14.77 -8.24
CA ALA A 237 -13.64 15.16 -7.94
C ALA A 237 -13.81 15.71 -6.50
N GLY A 238 -12.76 15.67 -5.67
CA GLY A 238 -12.80 16.07 -4.26
C GLY A 238 -13.43 15.01 -3.36
N GLU A 239 -13.39 13.76 -3.75
CA GLU A 239 -13.93 12.61 -3.02
C GLU A 239 -12.80 11.74 -2.49
N VAL A 240 -12.96 11.22 -1.27
CA VAL A 240 -11.97 10.34 -0.65
C VAL A 240 -12.00 8.98 -1.32
N LEU A 241 -10.84 8.51 -1.82
CA LEU A 241 -10.64 7.19 -2.41
C LEU A 241 -9.96 6.21 -1.45
N GLY A 242 -9.30 6.70 -0.40
CA GLY A 242 -8.62 5.81 0.55
C GLY A 242 -8.00 6.55 1.73
N ILE A 243 -7.45 5.76 2.65
CA ILE A 243 -6.71 6.20 3.83
C ILE A 243 -5.21 5.98 3.54
N ASN A 244 -4.41 7.03 3.53
CA ASN A 244 -2.97 6.93 3.32
C ASN A 244 -2.34 6.05 4.40
N SER A 245 -1.55 5.05 4.01
CA SER A 245 -0.81 4.18 4.93
C SER A 245 0.67 4.13 4.57
N GLN A 246 1.53 4.22 5.59
CA GLN A 246 2.98 4.16 5.44
C GLN A 246 3.56 2.77 5.72
N ILE A 247 2.74 1.78 6.09
CA ILE A 247 3.20 0.45 6.55
C ILE A 247 4.11 -0.24 5.51
N ALA A 248 3.88 -0.01 4.21
CA ALA A 248 4.57 -0.71 3.14
C ALA A 248 5.90 -0.08 2.69
N THR A 249 6.39 0.98 3.32
CA THR A 249 7.69 1.58 2.94
C THR A 249 8.83 0.79 3.58
N ALA A 250 9.46 -0.09 2.82
CA ALA A 250 10.61 -0.88 3.26
C ALA A 250 11.80 0.02 3.64
N GLY A 251 12.12 0.08 4.93
CA GLY A 251 13.45 0.47 5.39
C GLY A 251 13.75 1.96 5.57
N GLY A 252 12.96 2.66 6.38
CA GLY A 252 13.49 3.80 7.17
C GLY A 252 13.98 5.01 6.39
N GLY A 253 13.12 5.77 5.77
CA GLY A 253 13.45 7.11 5.30
C GLY A 253 12.61 7.57 4.11
N GLY A 254 11.59 8.33 4.27
CA GLY A 254 10.86 9.10 3.28
C GLY A 254 10.30 8.32 2.05
N SER A 255 9.34 8.91 1.38
CA SER A 255 8.77 8.34 0.14
C SER A 255 9.84 8.21 -0.95
N VAL A 256 9.88 7.03 -1.58
CA VAL A 256 10.70 6.74 -2.75
C VAL A 256 9.89 6.79 -4.06
N GLY A 257 8.72 7.44 -4.04
CA GLY A 257 7.79 7.49 -5.18
C GLY A 257 6.82 6.29 -5.21
N VAL A 258 6.73 5.56 -4.12
CA VAL A 258 5.74 4.48 -3.92
C VAL A 258 5.06 4.73 -2.58
N GLY A 259 3.75 4.93 -2.62
CA GLY A 259 2.88 5.07 -1.47
C GLY A 259 1.67 4.14 -1.62
N PHE A 260 0.99 3.86 -0.51
CA PHE A 260 -0.18 3.00 -0.49
C PHE A 260 -1.31 3.65 0.30
N ALA A 261 -2.53 3.37 -0.09
CA ALA A 261 -3.71 3.76 0.64
C ALA A 261 -4.69 2.59 0.76
N VAL A 262 -5.26 2.42 1.95
CA VAL A 262 -6.36 1.46 2.19
C VAL A 262 -7.59 1.99 1.43
N PRO A 263 -8.25 1.18 0.60
CA PRO A 263 -9.41 1.61 -0.18
C PRO A 263 -10.54 2.12 0.72
N ILE A 264 -11.22 3.16 0.28
CA ILE A 264 -12.28 3.77 1.10
C ILE A 264 -13.48 2.83 1.29
N ASN A 265 -13.81 2.00 0.30
CA ASN A 265 -14.90 1.03 0.42
C ASN A 265 -14.61 0.01 1.53
N THR A 266 -13.36 -0.48 1.61
CA THR A 266 -12.89 -1.35 2.70
C THR A 266 -12.96 -0.62 4.04
N ALA A 267 -12.44 0.61 4.10
CA ALA A 267 -12.43 1.41 5.33
C ALA A 267 -13.85 1.73 5.84
N GLN A 268 -14.80 1.99 4.94
CA GLN A 268 -16.21 2.18 5.31
C GLN A 268 -16.84 0.91 5.87
N SER A 269 -16.65 -0.23 5.20
CA SER A 269 -17.20 -1.52 5.68
C SER A 269 -16.71 -1.86 7.08
N VAL A 270 -15.41 -1.65 7.33
CA VAL A 270 -14.81 -1.84 8.66
C VAL A 270 -15.34 -0.82 9.67
N ALA A 271 -15.43 0.46 9.27
CA ALA A 271 -15.94 1.50 10.14
C ALA A 271 -17.41 1.26 10.55
N ASP A 272 -18.25 0.80 9.63
CA ASP A 272 -19.65 0.49 9.91
C ASP A 272 -19.75 -0.63 10.95
N GLN A 273 -18.98 -1.71 10.83
CA GLN A 273 -18.93 -2.79 11.81
C GLN A 273 -18.43 -2.29 13.18
N ILE A 274 -17.35 -1.50 13.19
CA ILE A 274 -16.83 -0.92 14.43
C ILE A 274 -17.85 0.00 15.11
N LEU A 275 -18.62 0.76 14.33
CA LEU A 275 -19.66 1.64 14.87
C LEU A 275 -20.84 0.88 15.45
N ASP A 276 -21.18 -0.28 14.87
CA ASP A 276 -22.29 -1.12 15.30
C ASP A 276 -21.89 -2.00 16.50
N ASP A 277 -20.77 -2.72 16.43
CA ASP A 277 -20.38 -3.77 17.39
C ASP A 277 -19.10 -3.45 18.18
N GLY A 278 -18.37 -2.39 17.82
CA GLY A 278 -17.12 -1.98 18.46
C GLY A 278 -15.87 -2.69 17.92
N GLN A 279 -16.01 -3.62 17.01
CA GLN A 279 -14.94 -4.40 16.37
C GLN A 279 -15.31 -4.69 14.91
N ALA A 280 -14.33 -5.06 14.10
CA ALA A 280 -14.53 -5.58 12.75
C ALA A 280 -14.24 -7.09 12.76
N ASP A 281 -15.13 -7.85 12.16
CA ASP A 281 -15.00 -9.29 12.03
C ASP A 281 -14.50 -9.62 10.61
N HIS A 282 -13.52 -10.50 10.52
CA HIS A 282 -12.94 -10.94 9.26
C HIS A 282 -13.21 -12.41 9.00
N ALA A 283 -13.73 -12.70 7.83
CA ALA A 283 -13.91 -14.06 7.39
C ALA A 283 -12.55 -14.77 7.21
N PHE A 284 -12.49 -16.02 7.58
CA PHE A 284 -11.29 -16.83 7.55
C PHE A 284 -11.56 -18.23 6.99
N ILE A 285 -10.74 -18.66 6.04
CA ILE A 285 -10.79 -20.01 5.46
C ILE A 285 -9.71 -20.92 6.02
N GLY A 286 -8.54 -20.38 6.34
CA GLY A 286 -7.41 -21.11 6.93
C GLY A 286 -6.52 -21.81 5.92
N ILE A 287 -6.23 -21.19 4.78
CA ILE A 287 -5.24 -21.66 3.80
C ILE A 287 -4.17 -20.59 3.56
N SER A 288 -3.00 -21.04 3.11
CA SER A 288 -2.08 -20.24 2.34
C SER A 288 -1.85 -20.89 0.98
N GLY A 289 -1.52 -20.12 -0.03
CA GLY A 289 -1.42 -20.60 -1.39
C GLY A 289 -0.35 -19.89 -2.20
N ALA A 290 -0.17 -20.39 -3.42
CA ALA A 290 0.65 -19.78 -4.45
C ALA A 290 -0.11 -19.86 -5.78
N ASP A 291 0.20 -18.94 -6.69
CA ASP A 291 -0.42 -18.97 -8.01
C ASP A 291 0.05 -20.17 -8.81
N LEU A 292 -0.89 -20.85 -9.44
CA LEU A 292 -0.57 -21.86 -10.44
C LEU A 292 -0.16 -21.15 -11.72
N THR A 293 1.12 -21.23 -12.07
CA THR A 293 1.61 -20.72 -13.34
C THR A 293 1.60 -21.83 -14.42
N PRO A 294 1.57 -21.46 -15.72
CA PRO A 294 1.67 -22.47 -16.80
C PRO A 294 2.89 -23.39 -16.67
N GLN A 295 4.03 -22.86 -16.19
CA GLN A 295 5.24 -23.66 -15.96
C GLN A 295 5.03 -24.73 -14.86
N ILE A 296 4.34 -24.36 -13.78
CA ILE A 296 4.01 -25.29 -12.69
C ILE A 296 3.02 -26.34 -13.19
N ALA A 297 2.00 -25.92 -13.92
CA ALA A 297 0.97 -26.78 -14.49
C ALA A 297 1.57 -27.82 -15.45
N ASP A 298 2.47 -27.40 -16.34
CA ASP A 298 3.19 -28.29 -17.28
C ASP A 298 4.02 -29.37 -16.55
N VAL A 299 4.76 -28.97 -15.50
CA VAL A 299 5.57 -29.91 -14.70
C VAL A 299 4.69 -30.92 -13.96
N LEU A 300 3.53 -30.44 -13.46
CA LEU A 300 2.57 -31.29 -12.75
C LEU A 300 1.66 -32.09 -13.70
N ASN A 301 1.77 -31.85 -15.01
CA ASN A 301 0.92 -32.45 -16.04
C ASN A 301 -0.57 -32.27 -15.76
N LEU A 302 -0.94 -30.99 -15.36
CA LEU A 302 -2.31 -30.59 -15.14
C LEU A 302 -2.90 -29.98 -16.42
N ASP A 303 -4.17 -30.27 -16.71
CA ASP A 303 -4.93 -29.64 -17.78
C ASP A 303 -5.51 -28.25 -17.31
N LEU A 304 -4.68 -27.50 -16.56
CA LEU A 304 -4.98 -26.18 -16.02
C LEU A 304 -3.83 -25.23 -16.33
N SER A 305 -4.11 -23.95 -16.57
CA SER A 305 -3.09 -22.94 -16.82
C SER A 305 -2.96 -21.91 -15.69
N GLU A 306 -3.96 -21.84 -14.81
CA GLU A 306 -4.09 -20.85 -13.74
C GLU A 306 -4.94 -21.39 -12.60
N GLY A 307 -4.90 -20.73 -11.42
CA GLY A 307 -5.61 -21.10 -10.24
C GLY A 307 -4.77 -20.87 -8.96
N ALA A 308 -5.34 -21.16 -7.79
CA ALA A 308 -4.66 -21.05 -6.51
C ALA A 308 -4.24 -22.43 -5.98
N LEU A 309 -2.94 -22.69 -5.95
CA LEU A 309 -2.35 -23.94 -5.44
C LEU A 309 -2.20 -23.85 -3.92
N ILE A 310 -2.87 -24.72 -3.18
CA ILE A 310 -2.82 -24.74 -1.70
C ILE A 310 -1.43 -25.15 -1.22
N GLN A 311 -0.78 -24.29 -0.44
CA GLN A 311 0.55 -24.50 0.14
C GLN A 311 0.51 -24.92 1.60
N ASP A 312 -0.51 -24.44 2.36
CA ASP A 312 -0.72 -24.83 3.74
C ASP A 312 -2.22 -24.79 4.09
N VAL A 313 -2.60 -25.61 5.07
CA VAL A 313 -3.95 -25.63 5.66
C VAL A 313 -3.78 -25.55 7.16
N THR A 314 -4.38 -24.52 7.78
CA THR A 314 -4.32 -24.32 9.22
C THR A 314 -5.14 -25.40 9.93
N PRO A 315 -4.56 -26.19 10.86
CA PRO A 315 -5.28 -27.21 11.58
C PRO A 315 -6.50 -26.64 12.36
N GLY A 316 -7.65 -27.31 12.25
CA GLY A 316 -8.91 -26.90 12.87
C GLY A 316 -9.59 -25.70 12.22
N SER A 317 -9.12 -25.27 11.04
CA SER A 317 -9.76 -24.23 10.23
C SER A 317 -10.92 -24.79 9.39
N PRO A 318 -11.79 -23.94 8.82
CA PRO A 318 -12.80 -24.35 7.85
C PRO A 318 -12.24 -25.16 6.68
N ALA A 319 -11.06 -24.86 6.21
CA ALA A 319 -10.37 -25.59 5.15
C ALA A 319 -9.97 -27.01 5.57
N ASP A 320 -9.47 -27.17 6.80
CA ASP A 320 -9.13 -28.47 7.38
C ASP A 320 -10.38 -29.35 7.59
N ASP A 321 -11.42 -28.75 8.17
CA ASP A 321 -12.71 -29.43 8.39
C ASP A 321 -13.38 -29.86 7.07
N ALA A 322 -13.23 -29.05 6.01
CA ALA A 322 -13.72 -29.36 4.68
C ALA A 322 -12.83 -30.37 3.92
N GLY A 323 -11.68 -30.73 4.49
CA GLY A 323 -10.76 -31.72 3.94
C GLY A 323 -10.00 -31.24 2.72
N LEU A 324 -9.66 -29.96 2.65
CA LEU A 324 -8.72 -29.43 1.66
C LEU A 324 -7.32 -30.00 1.91
N LYS A 325 -6.55 -30.19 0.85
CA LYS A 325 -5.28 -30.91 0.92
C LYS A 325 -4.11 -30.12 0.39
N VAL A 326 -3.06 -30.11 1.18
CA VAL A 326 -1.73 -29.66 0.78
C VAL A 326 -1.02 -30.78 0.03
N GLY A 327 -0.19 -30.43 -0.91
CA GLY A 327 0.68 -31.39 -1.59
C GLY A 327 1.77 -31.94 -0.66
N ASP A 328 2.13 -33.19 -0.88
CA ASP A 328 3.17 -33.93 -0.14
C ASP A 328 4.54 -33.93 -0.83
N ALA A 329 4.61 -33.43 -2.06
CA ALA A 329 5.85 -33.22 -2.80
C ALA A 329 6.25 -31.75 -2.81
N THR A 330 7.57 -31.46 -2.89
CA THR A 330 8.11 -30.10 -2.98
C THR A 330 8.85 -29.95 -4.31
N MET A 331 8.67 -28.81 -4.96
CA MET A 331 9.36 -28.41 -6.17
C MET A 331 9.97 -27.01 -5.98
N SER A 332 11.16 -26.79 -6.56
CA SER A 332 11.76 -25.46 -6.58
C SER A 332 11.41 -24.74 -7.87
N VAL A 333 10.79 -23.56 -7.75
CA VAL A 333 10.45 -22.67 -8.86
C VAL A 333 11.06 -21.30 -8.56
N ASP A 334 11.90 -20.81 -9.45
CA ASP A 334 12.60 -19.52 -9.32
C ASP A 334 13.35 -19.32 -7.97
N GLY A 335 13.83 -20.45 -7.39
CA GLY A 335 14.55 -20.45 -6.10
C GLY A 335 13.64 -20.54 -4.87
N ASN A 336 12.32 -20.54 -5.03
CA ASN A 336 11.34 -20.78 -3.97
C ASN A 336 10.91 -22.25 -3.96
N GLU A 337 10.75 -22.81 -2.76
CA GLU A 337 10.16 -24.15 -2.60
C GLU A 337 8.65 -24.05 -2.53
N ILE A 338 7.94 -24.73 -3.41
CA ILE A 338 6.48 -24.83 -3.40
C ILE A 338 6.04 -26.28 -3.23
N ARG A 339 4.97 -26.50 -2.46
CA ARG A 339 4.34 -27.81 -2.31
C ARG A 339 3.44 -28.09 -3.51
N VAL A 340 3.50 -29.29 -4.01
CA VAL A 340 2.78 -29.71 -5.23
C VAL A 340 2.10 -31.05 -5.04
N GLY A 341 1.01 -31.29 -5.77
CA GLY A 341 0.20 -32.49 -5.69
C GLY A 341 -1.00 -32.39 -4.74
N GLY A 342 -1.21 -31.18 -4.15
CA GLY A 342 -2.40 -30.85 -3.38
C GLY A 342 -3.55 -30.36 -4.25
N ASP A 343 -4.49 -29.66 -3.62
CA ASP A 343 -5.64 -29.06 -4.28
C ASP A 343 -5.24 -27.77 -4.99
N VAL A 344 -5.81 -27.55 -6.16
CA VAL A 344 -5.78 -26.27 -6.87
C VAL A 344 -7.20 -25.73 -6.92
N ILE A 345 -7.42 -24.54 -6.35
CA ILE A 345 -8.71 -23.84 -6.43
C ILE A 345 -8.81 -23.21 -7.82
N THR A 346 -9.90 -23.50 -8.52
CA THR A 346 -10.15 -23.03 -9.88
C THR A 346 -11.33 -22.06 -9.98
N ALA A 347 -12.24 -22.08 -8.99
CA ALA A 347 -13.31 -21.11 -8.87
C ALA A 347 -13.76 -20.97 -7.41
N VAL A 348 -14.32 -19.80 -7.08
CA VAL A 348 -14.94 -19.48 -5.79
C VAL A 348 -16.35 -18.96 -6.06
N ASP A 349 -17.37 -19.58 -5.45
CA ASP A 349 -18.80 -19.29 -5.67
C ASP A 349 -19.20 -19.23 -7.14
N GLY A 350 -18.54 -20.04 -7.99
CA GLY A 350 -18.78 -20.12 -9.44
C GLY A 350 -18.00 -19.10 -10.27
N GLU A 351 -17.28 -18.16 -9.64
CA GLU A 351 -16.42 -17.22 -10.36
C GLU A 351 -15.01 -17.82 -10.50
N PRO A 352 -14.45 -17.91 -11.71
CA PRO A 352 -13.10 -18.41 -11.93
C PRO A 352 -12.05 -17.60 -11.17
N VAL A 353 -11.02 -18.26 -10.65
CA VAL A 353 -9.86 -17.63 -10.00
C VAL A 353 -8.59 -17.91 -10.80
N THR A 354 -7.73 -16.93 -10.95
CA THR A 354 -6.47 -17.01 -11.67
C THR A 354 -5.29 -17.22 -10.73
N GLY A 355 -5.44 -16.88 -9.46
CA GLY A 355 -4.43 -17.00 -8.43
C GLY A 355 -4.99 -16.91 -7.02
N MET A 356 -4.09 -16.82 -6.04
CA MET A 356 -4.47 -16.75 -4.63
C MET A 356 -5.18 -15.44 -4.27
N ASP A 357 -4.82 -14.34 -4.93
CA ASP A 357 -5.41 -13.02 -4.70
C ASP A 357 -6.92 -13.02 -4.93
N ASP A 358 -7.40 -13.73 -5.98
CA ASP A 358 -8.84 -13.85 -6.25
C ASP A 358 -9.57 -14.58 -5.12
N VAL A 359 -8.93 -15.61 -4.54
CA VAL A 359 -9.48 -16.34 -3.39
C VAL A 359 -9.57 -15.45 -2.17
N VAL A 360 -8.50 -14.70 -1.88
CA VAL A 360 -8.45 -13.74 -0.76
C VAL A 360 -9.53 -12.66 -0.93
N ALA A 361 -9.64 -12.09 -2.12
CA ALA A 361 -10.67 -11.09 -2.42
C ALA A 361 -12.10 -11.64 -2.26
N ALA A 362 -12.33 -12.90 -2.66
CA ALA A 362 -13.63 -13.54 -2.49
C ALA A 362 -13.98 -13.76 -1.01
N VAL A 363 -13.00 -14.15 -0.18
CA VAL A 363 -13.17 -14.33 1.27
C VAL A 363 -13.40 -12.99 1.97
N ASN A 364 -12.63 -11.95 1.60
CA ASN A 364 -12.74 -10.61 2.21
C ASN A 364 -14.09 -9.90 1.94
N ARG A 365 -14.85 -10.35 0.93
CA ARG A 365 -16.22 -9.86 0.66
C ARG A 365 -17.28 -10.53 1.53
N LYS A 366 -16.90 -11.45 2.41
CA LYS A 366 -17.83 -12.23 3.25
C LYS A 366 -17.59 -11.94 4.73
N VAL A 367 -18.53 -12.36 5.53
CA VAL A 367 -18.44 -12.29 7.00
C VAL A 367 -18.34 -13.70 7.60
N PRO A 368 -17.84 -13.86 8.83
CA PRO A 368 -17.85 -15.12 9.53
C PRO A 368 -19.26 -15.73 9.59
N GLY A 369 -19.34 -17.04 9.40
CA GLY A 369 -20.61 -17.78 9.28
C GLY A 369 -21.17 -17.89 7.88
N ASP A 370 -20.67 -17.12 6.92
CA ASP A 370 -21.06 -17.26 5.51
C ASP A 370 -20.56 -18.58 4.93
N LYS A 371 -21.31 -19.07 3.94
CA LYS A 371 -20.87 -20.22 3.15
C LYS A 371 -20.02 -19.77 1.97
N LEU A 372 -19.01 -20.58 1.69
CA LEU A 372 -18.14 -20.45 0.54
C LEU A 372 -18.13 -21.78 -0.23
N THR A 373 -18.29 -21.71 -1.54
CA THR A 373 -18.19 -22.88 -2.43
C THR A 373 -16.90 -22.79 -3.24
N LEU A 374 -16.02 -23.77 -3.10
CA LEU A 374 -14.80 -23.86 -3.87
C LEU A 374 -14.94 -24.94 -4.95
N GLU A 375 -14.58 -24.61 -6.17
CA GLU A 375 -14.28 -25.61 -7.19
C GLU A 375 -12.77 -25.85 -7.17
N ILE A 376 -12.38 -27.10 -7.00
CA ILE A 376 -10.98 -27.50 -6.89
C ILE A 376 -10.64 -28.58 -7.89
N SER A 377 -9.38 -28.64 -8.30
CA SER A 377 -8.79 -29.79 -8.99
C SER A 377 -7.93 -30.56 -8.00
N ARG A 378 -8.25 -31.84 -7.78
CA ARG A 378 -7.50 -32.75 -6.92
C ARG A 378 -6.97 -33.91 -7.74
N GLY A 379 -5.67 -33.89 -8.02
CA GLY A 379 -5.03 -34.90 -8.88
C GLY A 379 -5.57 -34.89 -10.32
N GLY A 380 -5.98 -33.74 -10.84
CA GLY A 380 -6.58 -33.56 -12.16
C GLY A 380 -8.10 -33.80 -12.21
N GLU A 381 -8.72 -34.25 -11.11
CA GLU A 381 -10.16 -34.48 -11.05
C GLU A 381 -10.87 -33.28 -10.43
N PRO A 382 -11.93 -32.70 -11.07
CA PRO A 382 -12.69 -31.62 -10.51
C PRO A 382 -13.54 -32.07 -9.32
N LYS A 383 -13.60 -31.21 -8.28
CA LYS A 383 -14.43 -31.42 -7.08
C LYS A 383 -15.00 -30.09 -6.60
N THR A 384 -16.17 -30.15 -6.00
CA THR A 384 -16.77 -29.02 -5.29
C THR A 384 -16.65 -29.26 -3.80
N VAL A 385 -16.22 -28.26 -3.05
CA VAL A 385 -16.09 -28.25 -1.59
C VAL A 385 -16.86 -27.08 -1.06
N GLU A 386 -17.83 -27.34 -0.16
CA GLU A 386 -18.54 -26.29 0.58
C GLU A 386 -17.92 -26.20 1.98
N LEU A 387 -17.72 -24.97 2.47
CA LEU A 387 -17.27 -24.70 3.82
C LEU A 387 -18.00 -23.48 4.40
N THR A 388 -17.98 -23.36 5.72
CA THR A 388 -18.51 -22.19 6.43
C THR A 388 -17.32 -21.42 6.97
N LEU A 389 -17.23 -20.14 6.64
CA LEU A 389 -16.16 -19.26 7.08
C LEU A 389 -16.20 -19.06 8.61
N ALA A 390 -15.04 -19.05 9.24
CA ALA A 390 -14.86 -18.78 10.66
C ALA A 390 -14.38 -17.35 10.89
N ASP A 391 -14.33 -16.95 12.16
CA ASP A 391 -13.64 -15.74 12.56
C ASP A 391 -12.14 -15.90 12.33
N ARG A 392 -11.49 -14.83 11.86
CA ARG A 392 -10.05 -14.80 11.68
C ARG A 392 -9.36 -14.81 13.04
N PRO A 393 -8.37 -15.69 13.28
CA PRO A 393 -7.59 -15.66 14.50
C PRO A 393 -6.76 -14.36 14.59
N ALA A 394 -6.45 -13.89 15.81
CA ALA A 394 -5.73 -12.64 16.03
C ALA A 394 -4.31 -12.61 15.43
N LYS A 395 -3.74 -13.76 15.07
CA LYS A 395 -2.44 -13.89 14.40
C LYS A 395 -2.45 -15.05 13.41
N PRO A 396 -1.71 -14.97 12.29
CA PRO A 396 -1.56 -16.08 11.38
C PRO A 396 -0.99 -17.31 12.10
N GLY A 397 -1.63 -18.48 11.92
CA GLY A 397 -1.14 -19.76 12.46
C GLY A 397 -1.32 -19.95 13.98
N SER A 398 -2.19 -19.16 14.65
CA SER A 398 -2.52 -19.31 16.07
C SER A 398 -3.74 -20.20 16.28
#